data_a9a283fa6279281d731f1150b6ef0552
#
_entry.id   a9a283fa6279281d731f1150b6ef0552
#
_cell.length_a   1.000
_cell.length_b   1.000
_cell.length_c   1.000
_cell.angle_alpha   90.00
_cell.angle_beta   90.00
_cell.angle_gamma   90.00
#
_symmetry.space_group_name_H-M   'P 1'
#
loop_
_entity.id
_entity.type
_entity.pdbx_description
1 polymer ?
#
loop_
_entity_poly.entity_id
_entity_poly.type
_entity_poly.pdbx_seq_one_letter_code
_entity_poly.pdbx_strand_id
1 'polypeptide(L)'
;DARQRTIATIIADALDQLPAAKQQDYNNIMNELMSTGTAGIVLLGEMLVPADKGKNASIEHALYGVVSYVTAPDKADKRTEVRKGLAKAIEKCTDNPNRAFLMSQLQRCATVEDIPVFVKYLHDAYLAEWAINGLAHTEGANEALLDLIKKEVAPREKLAYAVGVKRLKTAEPILLEWLKNADAPTQKAI
;
A
#
# COMPACT_ATOMS: atom_id res chain seq x y z
N ASP A 1 -28.90 -19.03 20.06
CA ASP A 1 -27.50 -19.34 19.67
C ASP A 1 -27.17 -18.64 18.37
N ALA A 2 -26.69 -17.40 18.47
CA ALA A 2 -26.07 -16.75 17.33
C ALA A 2 -24.85 -17.60 16.93
N ARG A 3 -24.92 -18.32 15.83
CA ARG A 3 -23.78 -19.06 15.28
C ARG A 3 -22.68 -18.03 15.04
N GLN A 4 -21.55 -18.22 15.72
CA GLN A 4 -20.41 -17.35 15.58
C GLN A 4 -19.89 -17.47 14.14
N ARG A 5 -20.08 -16.43 13.34
CA ARG A 5 -19.61 -16.39 11.93
C ARG A 5 -18.08 -16.38 11.94
N THR A 6 -17.47 -17.25 11.12
CA THR A 6 -16.02 -17.24 10.93
C THR A 6 -15.61 -16.04 10.05
N ILE A 7 -14.33 -15.66 10.14
CA ILE A 7 -13.75 -14.63 9.25
C ILE A 7 -14.02 -14.95 7.78
N ALA A 8 -13.82 -16.22 7.38
CA ALA A 8 -14.06 -16.66 6.00
C ALA A 8 -15.54 -16.49 5.58
N THR A 9 -16.47 -16.79 6.47
CA THR A 9 -17.91 -16.61 6.20
C THR A 9 -18.26 -15.13 6.06
N ILE A 10 -17.75 -14.28 6.93
CA ILE A 10 -17.98 -12.82 6.86
C ILE A 10 -17.46 -12.26 5.53
N ILE A 11 -16.26 -12.67 5.12
CA ILE A 11 -15.67 -12.23 3.85
C ILE A 11 -16.49 -12.73 2.66
N ALA A 12 -16.88 -14.00 2.62
CA ALA A 12 -17.68 -14.55 1.54
C ALA A 12 -19.02 -13.80 1.38
N ASP A 13 -19.74 -13.61 2.48
CA ASP A 13 -21.01 -12.86 2.49
C ASP A 13 -20.82 -11.39 2.05
N ALA A 14 -19.72 -10.75 2.43
CA ALA A 14 -19.40 -9.38 2.01
C ALA A 14 -19.10 -9.29 0.51
N LEU A 15 -18.32 -10.24 -0.03
CA LEU A 15 -17.98 -10.27 -1.46
C LEU A 15 -19.19 -10.53 -2.34
N ASP A 16 -20.14 -11.37 -1.90
CA ASP A 16 -21.40 -11.66 -2.62
C ASP A 16 -22.32 -10.43 -2.70
N GLN A 17 -22.19 -9.48 -1.76
CA GLN A 17 -22.97 -8.26 -1.72
C GLN A 17 -22.32 -7.08 -2.45
N LEU A 18 -21.10 -7.23 -2.95
CA LEU A 18 -20.39 -6.18 -3.68
C LEU A 18 -20.51 -6.37 -5.21
N PRO A 19 -20.67 -5.28 -5.96
CA PRO A 19 -20.79 -3.88 -5.52
C PRO A 19 -22.18 -3.57 -4.91
N ALA A 20 -22.19 -2.79 -3.84
CA ALA A 20 -23.44 -2.39 -3.18
C ALA A 20 -24.14 -1.27 -3.95
N ALA A 21 -25.44 -1.38 -4.12
CA ALA A 21 -26.26 -0.39 -4.84
C ALA A 21 -26.54 0.87 -4.01
N LYS A 22 -26.53 0.76 -2.67
CA LYS A 22 -26.83 1.85 -1.75
C LYS A 22 -25.67 2.11 -0.81
N GLN A 23 -25.45 3.38 -0.47
CA GLN A 23 -24.39 3.79 0.46
C GLN A 23 -24.50 3.13 1.84
N GLN A 24 -25.73 2.94 2.33
CA GLN A 24 -25.96 2.29 3.62
C GLN A 24 -25.48 0.83 3.61
N ASP A 25 -25.81 0.09 2.55
CA ASP A 25 -25.39 -1.31 2.41
C ASP A 25 -23.87 -1.38 2.28
N TYR A 26 -23.25 -0.49 1.50
CA TYR A 26 -21.80 -0.36 1.41
C TYR A 26 -21.15 -0.13 2.77
N ASN A 27 -21.66 0.81 3.56
CA ASN A 27 -21.13 1.10 4.89
C ASN A 27 -21.24 -0.11 5.83
N ASN A 28 -22.35 -0.86 5.77
CA ASN A 28 -22.54 -2.07 6.55
C ASN A 28 -21.52 -3.15 6.15
N ILE A 29 -21.32 -3.37 4.85
CA ILE A 29 -20.34 -4.32 4.33
C ILE A 29 -18.92 -3.94 4.77
N MET A 30 -18.54 -2.66 4.67
CA MET A 30 -17.21 -2.19 5.12
C MET A 30 -17.02 -2.39 6.63
N ASN A 31 -18.04 -2.12 7.45
CA ASN A 31 -17.99 -2.39 8.88
C ASN A 31 -17.81 -3.89 9.19
N GLU A 32 -18.52 -4.77 8.47
CA GLU A 32 -18.34 -6.22 8.61
C GLU A 32 -16.93 -6.67 8.22
N LEU A 33 -16.42 -6.22 7.08
CA LEU A 33 -15.04 -6.51 6.66
C LEU A 33 -14.01 -6.03 7.69
N MET A 34 -14.17 -4.82 8.22
CA MET A 34 -13.28 -4.29 9.24
C MET A 34 -13.38 -5.05 10.57
N SER A 35 -14.54 -5.64 10.90
CA SER A 35 -14.70 -6.47 12.10
C SER A 35 -13.82 -7.71 12.09
N THR A 36 -13.35 -8.14 10.92
CA THR A 36 -12.43 -9.27 10.75
C THR A 36 -10.98 -8.96 11.12
N GLY A 37 -10.66 -7.69 11.32
CA GLY A 37 -9.35 -7.20 11.74
C GLY A 37 -8.23 -7.54 10.75
N THR A 38 -7.01 -7.58 11.25
CA THR A 38 -5.81 -7.90 10.45
C THR A 38 -5.93 -9.24 9.72
N ALA A 39 -6.50 -10.26 10.35
CA ALA A 39 -6.62 -11.60 9.77
C ALA A 39 -7.52 -11.62 8.52
N GLY A 40 -8.61 -10.85 8.52
CA GLY A 40 -9.49 -10.76 7.36
C GLY A 40 -8.84 -10.06 6.17
N ILE A 41 -8.05 -9.01 6.42
CA ILE A 41 -7.30 -8.33 5.36
C ILE A 41 -6.23 -9.25 4.75
N VAL A 42 -5.55 -10.04 5.58
CA VAL A 42 -4.60 -11.05 5.08
C VAL A 42 -5.33 -12.08 4.21
N LEU A 43 -6.48 -12.58 4.65
CA LEU A 43 -7.25 -13.56 3.89
C LEU A 43 -7.73 -13.00 2.54
N LEU A 44 -8.23 -11.76 2.50
CA LEU A 44 -8.57 -11.07 1.25
C LEU A 44 -7.37 -11.00 0.29
N GLY A 45 -6.20 -10.67 0.81
CA GLY A 45 -4.97 -10.63 0.00
C GLY A 45 -4.57 -12.02 -0.54
N GLU A 46 -4.75 -13.08 0.27
CA GLU A 46 -4.47 -14.47 -0.13
C GLU A 46 -5.49 -15.02 -1.16
N MET A 47 -6.68 -14.43 -1.24
CA MET A 47 -7.69 -14.78 -2.26
C MET A 47 -7.39 -14.20 -3.64
N LEU A 48 -6.47 -13.23 -3.76
CA LEU A 48 -6.06 -12.69 -5.06
C LEU A 48 -5.36 -13.78 -5.89
N VAL A 49 -5.80 -13.96 -7.12
CA VAL A 49 -5.23 -14.94 -8.05
C VAL A 49 -4.56 -14.25 -9.23
N PRO A 50 -3.54 -14.86 -9.87
CA PRO A 50 -2.98 -14.36 -11.13
C PRO A 50 -4.06 -14.17 -12.20
N ALA A 51 -3.88 -13.20 -13.09
CA ALA A 51 -4.89 -12.78 -14.07
C ALA A 51 -5.32 -13.91 -15.03
N ASP A 52 -4.45 -14.88 -15.26
CA ASP A 52 -4.74 -16.08 -16.08
C ASP A 52 -5.55 -17.15 -15.33
N LYS A 53 -5.68 -17.04 -14.02
CA LYS A 53 -6.34 -18.04 -13.16
C LYS A 53 -7.71 -17.60 -12.62
N GLY A 54 -8.09 -16.35 -12.79
CA GLY A 54 -9.37 -15.88 -12.31
C GLY A 54 -9.55 -14.37 -12.38
N LYS A 55 -10.60 -13.88 -11.71
CA LYS A 55 -10.95 -12.47 -11.63
C LYS A 55 -10.86 -11.99 -10.19
N ASN A 56 -10.21 -10.87 -9.97
CA ASN A 56 -10.00 -10.27 -8.66
C ASN A 56 -10.96 -9.11 -8.34
N ALA A 57 -11.84 -8.73 -9.27
CA ALA A 57 -12.60 -7.49 -9.19
C ALA A 57 -13.35 -7.28 -7.85
N SER A 58 -14.02 -8.31 -7.33
CA SER A 58 -14.75 -8.19 -6.05
C SER A 58 -13.79 -8.04 -4.87
N ILE A 59 -12.66 -8.76 -4.87
CA ILE A 59 -11.64 -8.70 -3.82
C ILE A 59 -10.93 -7.36 -3.84
N GLU A 60 -10.54 -6.89 -5.03
CA GLU A 60 -9.93 -5.57 -5.22
C GLU A 60 -10.89 -4.46 -4.78
N HIS A 61 -12.18 -4.57 -5.12
CA HIS A 61 -13.20 -3.61 -4.68
C HIS A 61 -13.36 -3.60 -3.16
N ALA A 62 -13.37 -4.77 -2.52
CA ALA A 62 -13.43 -4.89 -1.06
C ALA A 62 -12.21 -4.25 -0.38
N LEU A 63 -10.99 -4.57 -0.83
CA LEU A 63 -9.76 -4.00 -0.29
C LEU A 63 -9.68 -2.48 -0.50
N TYR A 64 -10.00 -2.00 -1.71
CA TYR A 64 -10.07 -0.57 -1.99
C TYR A 64 -11.08 0.15 -1.08
N GLY A 65 -12.26 -0.45 -0.89
CA GLY A 65 -13.32 0.10 -0.05
C GLY A 65 -12.93 0.18 1.43
N VAL A 66 -12.37 -0.89 1.97
CA VAL A 66 -11.88 -0.92 3.36
C VAL A 66 -10.79 0.14 3.58
N VAL A 67 -9.82 0.25 2.68
CA VAL A 67 -8.75 1.27 2.77
C VAL A 67 -9.34 2.67 2.73
N SER A 68 -10.29 2.95 1.82
CA SER A 68 -10.97 4.24 1.76
C SER A 68 -11.72 4.55 3.06
N TYR A 69 -12.37 3.56 3.63
CA TYR A 69 -13.18 3.73 4.84
C TYR A 69 -12.33 4.01 6.08
N VAL A 70 -11.16 3.37 6.23
CA VAL A 70 -10.28 3.56 7.39
C VAL A 70 -9.40 4.80 7.32
N THR A 71 -9.41 5.55 6.22
CA THR A 71 -8.71 6.83 6.13
C THR A 71 -9.44 7.98 6.83
N ALA A 72 -10.69 7.77 7.26
CA ALA A 72 -11.42 8.73 8.06
C ALA A 72 -10.75 8.94 9.45
N PRO A 73 -10.73 10.19 9.98
CA PRO A 73 -10.00 10.52 11.21
C PRO A 73 -10.41 9.72 12.46
N ASP A 74 -11.68 9.31 12.52
CA ASP A 74 -12.27 8.55 13.64
C ASP A 74 -11.99 7.04 13.58
N LYS A 75 -11.17 6.58 12.62
CA LYS A 75 -10.91 5.16 12.32
C LYS A 75 -9.45 4.73 12.57
N ALA A 76 -8.71 5.45 13.39
CA ALA A 76 -7.26 5.25 13.57
C ALA A 76 -6.88 3.81 13.96
N ASP A 77 -7.62 3.18 14.89
CA ASP A 77 -7.36 1.80 15.33
C ASP A 77 -7.59 0.81 14.18
N LYS A 78 -8.69 0.97 13.44
CA LYS A 78 -9.00 0.13 12.29
C LYS A 78 -8.02 0.32 11.14
N ARG A 79 -7.54 1.55 10.93
CA ARG A 79 -6.45 1.84 9.98
C ARG A 79 -5.20 1.02 10.33
N THR A 80 -4.82 0.94 11.59
CA THR A 80 -3.68 0.14 12.05
C THR A 80 -3.86 -1.35 11.72
N GLU A 81 -5.04 -1.93 11.98
CA GLU A 81 -5.34 -3.32 11.66
C GLU A 81 -5.24 -3.58 10.14
N VAL A 82 -5.80 -2.69 9.32
CA VAL A 82 -5.79 -2.80 7.84
C VAL A 82 -4.36 -2.69 7.30
N ARG A 83 -3.57 -1.71 7.76
CA ARG A 83 -2.17 -1.55 7.36
C ARG A 83 -1.35 -2.81 7.64
N LYS A 84 -1.45 -3.34 8.87
CA LYS A 84 -0.76 -4.58 9.27
C LYS A 84 -1.21 -5.78 8.43
N GLY A 85 -2.48 -5.85 8.09
CA GLY A 85 -3.01 -6.88 7.22
C GLY A 85 -2.46 -6.80 5.79
N LEU A 86 -2.45 -5.59 5.22
CA LEU A 86 -1.87 -5.33 3.89
C LEU A 86 -0.37 -5.64 3.84
N ALA A 87 0.39 -5.22 4.85
CA ALA A 87 1.83 -5.51 4.94
C ALA A 87 2.11 -7.02 4.91
N LYS A 88 1.35 -7.80 5.69
CA LYS A 88 1.45 -9.28 5.70
C LYS A 88 0.99 -9.89 4.37
N ALA A 89 -0.07 -9.38 3.76
CA ALA A 89 -0.55 -9.84 2.47
C ALA A 89 0.49 -9.59 1.35
N ILE A 90 1.13 -8.42 1.35
CA ILE A 90 2.23 -8.08 0.44
C ILE A 90 3.38 -9.08 0.59
N GLU A 91 3.75 -9.43 1.82
CA GLU A 91 4.83 -10.39 2.08
C GLU A 91 4.52 -11.79 1.57
N LYS A 92 3.29 -12.26 1.77
CA LYS A 92 2.84 -13.60 1.36
C LYS A 92 2.54 -13.70 -0.14
N CYS A 93 2.17 -12.61 -0.80
CA CYS A 93 1.79 -12.61 -2.20
C CYS A 93 3.00 -12.92 -3.10
N THR A 94 2.88 -13.91 -3.99
CA THR A 94 3.94 -14.31 -4.93
C THR A 94 3.75 -13.77 -6.33
N ASP A 95 2.54 -13.32 -6.67
CA ASP A 95 2.21 -12.73 -7.97
C ASP A 95 2.52 -11.22 -7.95
N ASN A 96 3.39 -10.76 -8.84
CA ASN A 96 3.84 -9.37 -8.83
C ASN A 96 2.73 -8.35 -9.14
N PRO A 97 1.82 -8.55 -10.11
CA PRO A 97 0.68 -7.67 -10.30
C PRO A 97 -0.21 -7.52 -9.05
N ASN A 98 -0.53 -8.61 -8.40
CA ASN A 98 -1.33 -8.60 -7.16
C ASN A 98 -0.56 -7.93 -6.01
N ARG A 99 0.74 -8.19 -5.90
CA ARG A 99 1.58 -7.51 -4.91
C ARG A 99 1.65 -6.00 -5.15
N ALA A 100 1.77 -5.57 -6.40
CA ALA A 100 1.74 -4.16 -6.77
C ALA A 100 0.39 -3.51 -6.40
N PHE A 101 -0.71 -4.19 -6.65
CA PHE A 101 -2.03 -3.74 -6.20
C PHE A 101 -2.09 -3.58 -4.67
N LEU A 102 -1.67 -4.57 -3.90
CA LEU A 102 -1.63 -4.51 -2.44
C LEU A 102 -0.73 -3.36 -1.95
N MET A 103 0.42 -3.13 -2.58
CA MET A 103 1.30 -1.99 -2.26
C MET A 103 0.62 -0.65 -2.54
N SER A 104 -0.14 -0.54 -3.62
CA SER A 104 -0.93 0.66 -3.93
C SER A 104 -2.02 0.92 -2.88
N GLN A 105 -2.62 -0.13 -2.32
CA GLN A 105 -3.58 0.00 -1.22
C GLN A 105 -2.90 0.43 0.08
N LEU A 106 -1.76 -0.17 0.42
CA LEU A 106 -0.98 0.22 1.60
C LEU A 106 -0.54 1.70 1.52
N GLN A 107 -0.07 2.16 0.36
CA GLN A 107 0.31 3.56 0.12
C GLN A 107 -0.78 4.55 0.57
N ARG A 108 -2.05 4.23 0.34
CA ARG A 108 -3.19 5.12 0.64
C ARG A 108 -3.47 5.29 2.13
N CYS A 109 -3.00 4.36 2.96
CA CYS A 109 -3.23 4.37 4.40
C CYS A 109 -1.93 4.26 5.22
N ALA A 110 -0.76 4.22 4.58
CA ALA A 110 0.53 4.02 5.21
C ALA A 110 0.89 5.10 6.24
N THR A 111 1.69 4.70 7.21
CA THR A 111 2.39 5.57 8.16
C THR A 111 3.89 5.25 8.13
N VAL A 112 4.68 5.98 8.92
CA VAL A 112 6.14 5.74 9.03
C VAL A 112 6.50 4.31 9.42
N GLU A 113 5.62 3.60 10.10
CA GLU A 113 5.81 2.19 10.48
C GLU A 113 5.86 1.25 9.25
N ASP A 114 5.28 1.66 8.12
CA ASP A 114 5.20 0.85 6.90
C ASP A 114 6.37 1.08 5.93
N ILE A 115 7.24 2.05 6.23
CA ILE A 115 8.43 2.35 5.41
C ILE A 115 9.26 1.10 5.11
N PRO A 116 9.56 0.20 6.08
CA PRO A 116 10.33 -1.01 5.80
C PRO A 116 9.70 -1.92 4.75
N VAL A 117 8.37 -1.94 4.63
CA VAL A 117 7.66 -2.73 3.62
C VAL A 117 8.02 -2.23 2.21
N PHE A 118 8.01 -0.91 2.00
CA PHE A 118 8.36 -0.32 0.71
C PHE A 118 9.87 -0.45 0.41
N VAL A 119 10.73 -0.20 1.39
CA VAL A 119 12.19 -0.28 1.23
C VAL A 119 12.63 -1.65 0.71
N LYS A 120 11.97 -2.73 1.15
CA LYS A 120 12.26 -4.10 0.73
C LYS A 120 12.20 -4.30 -0.79
N TYR A 121 11.39 -3.52 -1.51
CA TYR A 121 11.14 -3.69 -2.95
C TYR A 121 11.76 -2.59 -3.83
N LEU A 122 12.59 -1.71 -3.29
CA LEU A 122 13.21 -0.60 -4.06
C LEU A 122 14.13 -1.06 -5.20
N HIS A 123 14.69 -2.27 -5.09
CA HIS A 123 15.54 -2.88 -6.11
C HIS A 123 14.83 -3.95 -6.95
N ASP A 124 13.55 -4.21 -6.70
CA ASP A 124 12.79 -5.16 -7.49
C ASP A 124 12.46 -4.59 -8.87
N ALA A 125 12.72 -5.37 -9.92
CA ALA A 125 12.55 -4.91 -11.30
C ALA A 125 11.09 -4.52 -11.64
N TYR A 126 10.10 -5.17 -11.01
CA TYR A 126 8.68 -4.91 -11.25
C TYR A 126 8.09 -3.94 -10.22
N LEU A 127 8.46 -4.08 -8.94
CA LEU A 127 7.78 -3.43 -7.82
C LEU A 127 8.40 -2.10 -7.39
N ALA A 128 9.59 -1.74 -7.90
CA ALA A 128 10.30 -0.54 -7.48
C ALA A 128 9.49 0.76 -7.63
N GLU A 129 8.66 0.87 -8.68
CA GLU A 129 7.79 2.04 -8.88
C GLU A 129 6.74 2.17 -7.76
N TRP A 130 6.10 1.06 -7.38
CA TRP A 130 5.13 1.06 -6.27
C TRP A 130 5.80 1.31 -4.93
N ALA A 131 7.01 0.77 -4.73
CA ALA A 131 7.80 1.01 -3.53
C ALA A 131 8.17 2.48 -3.35
N ILE A 132 8.69 3.12 -4.39
CA ILE A 132 9.06 4.54 -4.35
C ILE A 132 7.84 5.45 -4.19
N ASN A 133 6.73 5.13 -4.85
CA ASN A 133 5.47 5.85 -4.67
C ASN A 133 4.94 5.71 -3.24
N GLY A 134 5.04 4.53 -2.64
CA GLY A 134 4.70 4.30 -1.24
C GLY A 134 5.48 5.22 -0.31
N LEU A 135 6.80 5.30 -0.47
CA LEU A 135 7.66 6.19 0.32
C LEU A 135 7.34 7.67 0.07
N ALA A 136 7.15 8.06 -1.20
CA ALA A 136 6.87 9.43 -1.59
C ALA A 136 5.55 9.96 -1.01
N HIS A 137 4.55 9.12 -0.81
CA HIS A 137 3.22 9.51 -0.33
C HIS A 137 2.97 9.21 1.15
N THR A 138 3.87 8.47 1.84
CA THR A 138 3.72 8.23 3.28
C THR A 138 3.95 9.51 4.07
N GLU A 139 2.96 9.92 4.86
CA GLU A 139 3.07 11.07 5.75
C GLU A 139 4.16 10.83 6.80
N GLY A 140 4.92 11.89 7.15
CA GLY A 140 6.00 11.81 8.14
C GLY A 140 7.27 11.08 7.67
N ALA A 141 7.36 10.60 6.41
CA ALA A 141 8.50 9.83 5.93
C ALA A 141 9.73 10.68 5.52
N ASN A 142 9.74 11.99 5.76
CA ASN A 142 10.80 12.89 5.29
C ASN A 142 12.19 12.52 5.82
N GLU A 143 12.32 12.25 7.12
CA GLU A 143 13.60 11.87 7.72
C GLU A 143 14.10 10.51 7.20
N ALA A 144 13.20 9.53 7.12
CA ALA A 144 13.53 8.22 6.57
C ALA A 144 13.95 8.32 5.11
N LEU A 145 13.24 9.10 4.29
CA LEU A 145 13.61 9.30 2.89
C LEU A 145 14.97 9.99 2.77
N LEU A 146 15.26 10.99 3.60
CA LEU A 146 16.57 11.65 3.62
C LEU A 146 17.70 10.67 3.98
N ASP A 147 17.46 9.77 4.92
CA ASP A 147 18.43 8.71 5.29
C ASP A 147 18.65 7.73 4.14
N LEU A 148 17.59 7.29 3.45
CA LEU A 148 17.68 6.43 2.27
C LEU A 148 18.49 7.09 1.13
N ILE A 149 18.33 8.41 0.93
CA ILE A 149 19.05 9.18 -0.08
C ILE A 149 20.54 9.26 0.28
N LYS A 150 20.86 9.56 1.53
CA LYS A 150 22.26 9.60 2.00
C LYS A 150 22.98 8.27 1.86
N LYS A 151 22.26 7.18 2.00
CA LYS A 151 22.77 5.80 1.87
C LYS A 151 22.70 5.25 0.44
N GLU A 152 22.08 5.99 -0.48
CA GLU A 152 21.87 5.57 -1.88
C GLU A 152 21.29 4.13 -2.00
N VAL A 153 20.26 3.84 -1.22
CA VAL A 153 19.64 2.49 -1.13
C VAL A 153 18.75 2.11 -2.31
N ALA A 154 18.66 2.98 -3.31
CA ALA A 154 17.90 2.75 -4.55
C ALA A 154 18.54 3.56 -5.68
N PRO A 155 18.17 3.33 -6.95
CA PRO A 155 18.61 4.16 -8.06
C PRO A 155 18.32 5.65 -7.81
N ARG A 156 19.29 6.52 -8.12
CA ARG A 156 19.23 7.95 -7.83
C ARG A 156 18.01 8.64 -8.44
N GLU A 157 17.64 8.26 -9.67
CA GLU A 157 16.45 8.81 -10.35
C GLU A 157 15.17 8.54 -9.57
N LYS A 158 15.04 7.38 -8.94
CA LYS A 158 13.86 7.03 -8.12
C LYS A 158 13.83 7.82 -6.81
N LEU A 159 14.98 7.94 -6.15
CA LEU A 159 15.12 8.74 -4.93
C LEU A 159 14.88 10.22 -5.21
N ALA A 160 15.38 10.76 -6.31
CA ALA A 160 15.15 12.15 -6.73
C ALA A 160 13.65 12.40 -7.00
N TYR A 161 12.96 11.47 -7.66
CA TYR A 161 11.52 11.55 -7.84
C TYR A 161 10.76 11.67 -6.50
N ALA A 162 11.08 10.80 -5.54
CA ALA A 162 10.44 10.84 -4.21
C ALA A 162 10.71 12.15 -3.46
N VAL A 163 11.92 12.71 -3.58
CA VAL A 163 12.27 14.04 -3.06
C VAL A 163 11.39 15.12 -3.66
N GLY A 164 11.21 15.09 -4.98
CA GLY A 164 10.38 16.05 -5.71
C GLY A 164 8.92 16.00 -5.26
N VAL A 165 8.33 14.80 -5.17
CA VAL A 165 6.95 14.60 -4.71
C VAL A 165 6.76 15.14 -3.29
N LYS A 166 7.70 14.87 -2.39
CA LYS A 166 7.68 15.36 -1.00
C LYS A 166 8.11 16.81 -0.84
N ARG A 167 8.65 17.43 -1.87
CA ARG A 167 9.25 18.78 -1.81
C ARG A 167 10.29 18.88 -0.68
N LEU A 168 11.14 17.86 -0.56
CA LEU A 168 12.10 17.70 0.54
C LEU A 168 13.33 18.59 0.30
N LYS A 169 13.24 19.89 0.65
CA LYS A 169 14.30 20.88 0.45
C LYS A 169 15.63 20.51 1.12
N THR A 170 15.58 19.77 2.23
CA THR A 170 16.78 19.32 2.94
C THR A 170 17.65 18.34 2.14
N ALA A 171 17.13 17.75 1.07
CA ALA A 171 17.87 16.88 0.15
C ALA A 171 18.56 17.65 -0.99
N GLU A 172 18.26 18.94 -1.19
CA GLU A 172 18.79 19.76 -2.29
C GLU A 172 20.32 19.70 -2.44
N PRO A 173 21.13 19.83 -1.37
CA PRO A 173 22.58 19.73 -1.51
C PRO A 173 23.07 18.40 -2.06
N ILE A 174 22.37 17.31 -1.72
CA ILE A 174 22.70 15.96 -2.19
C ILE A 174 22.35 15.84 -3.67
N LEU A 175 21.18 16.32 -4.07
CA LEU A 175 20.75 16.31 -5.48
C LEU A 175 21.69 17.15 -6.37
N LEU A 176 22.14 18.32 -5.90
CA LEU A 176 23.10 19.15 -6.62
C LEU A 176 24.45 18.44 -6.77
N GLU A 177 24.88 17.67 -5.76
CA GLU A 177 26.10 16.87 -5.88
C GLU A 177 25.95 15.74 -6.91
N TRP A 178 24.79 15.07 -6.91
CA TRP A 178 24.49 14.04 -7.89
C TRP A 178 24.49 14.56 -9.34
N LEU A 179 23.99 15.79 -9.58
CA LEU A 179 23.96 16.42 -10.91
C LEU A 179 25.33 16.56 -11.56
N LYS A 180 26.42 16.67 -10.79
CA LYS A 180 27.77 16.85 -11.33
C LYS A 180 28.21 15.70 -12.22
N ASN A 181 27.73 14.45 -11.92
CA ASN A 181 28.07 13.23 -12.63
C ASN A 181 26.85 12.35 -12.92
N ALA A 182 25.67 12.98 -13.07
CA ALA A 182 24.42 12.24 -13.25
C ALA A 182 24.32 11.67 -14.68
N ASP A 183 23.78 10.46 -14.77
CA ASP A 183 23.27 9.91 -16.02
C ASP A 183 21.98 10.63 -16.49
N ALA A 184 21.55 10.37 -17.73
CA ALA A 184 20.40 11.04 -18.29
C ALA A 184 19.07 10.80 -17.52
N PRO A 185 18.75 9.58 -17.03
CA PRO A 185 17.59 9.37 -16.17
C PRO A 185 17.61 10.21 -14.89
N THR A 186 18.76 10.25 -14.19
CA THR A 186 18.95 11.03 -12.96
C THR A 186 18.85 12.53 -13.22
N GLN A 187 19.48 13.03 -14.31
CA GLN A 187 19.37 14.45 -14.69
C GLN A 187 17.92 14.88 -14.93
N LYS A 188 17.11 14.01 -15.54
CA LYS A 188 15.70 14.29 -15.82
C LYS A 188 14.84 14.28 -14.55
N ALA A 189 15.23 13.50 -13.53
CA ALA A 189 14.48 13.36 -12.28
C ALA A 189 14.77 14.46 -11.26
N ILE A 190 15.92 15.15 -11.34
CA ILE A 190 16.33 16.29 -10.51
C ILE A 190 15.85 17.60 -11.13
#